data_49be70dc4a591bf0f145f33991d1368e
#
_entry.id   49be70dc4a591bf0f145f33991d1368e
#
_cell.length_a   1.000
_cell.length_b   1.000
_cell.length_c   1.000
_cell.angle_alpha   90.00
_cell.angle_beta   90.00
_cell.angle_gamma   90.00
#
_symmetry.space_group_name_H-M   'P 1'
#
loop_
_entity.id
_entity.type
_entity.pdbx_description
1 polymer ?
#
loop_
_entity_poly.entity_id
_entity_poly.type
_entity_poly.pdbx_seq_one_letter_code
_entity_poly.pdbx_strand_id
1 'polypeptide(L)'
;MNAQDRMMSKKWGIFNHFLYGSERGYTRFRGDDPDEMVKMAEEWNEQVDSFDTDKLAATLHEIGCGYYFITVMQGTRFMIAPNGAYSRITGIAPGEGCAKRDLIRDLAASLGKYDIDLYLYYTGDGPHFDKIAGPAMGLYEDYEAGIHGKVDRNFVENWAAVLGEYALRYGSLVKGWWVDGCYAHLGYNNELLSIYDRAIKKGNPDALAAFNSGTASFVNDGDDTPVKWFENEGFTCGEDNDFTYVFKSRFTDGAQNHLLIPLGDYRDGNICAGWRNTGVRRSKEYVADYIRKNNEAGAVITVDIFVDQHGNFDPEQVEALKYIGARVGE
;
A
#
# COMPACT_ATOMS: atom_id res chain seq x y z
N MET A 1 -23.39 -1.33 -9.25
CA MET A 1 -22.75 -0.71 -8.05
C MET A 1 -21.47 -0.04 -8.56
N ASN A 2 -21.28 1.24 -8.30
CA ASN A 2 -20.03 1.92 -8.65
C ASN A 2 -18.88 1.49 -7.71
N ALA A 3 -17.64 1.88 -8.03
CA ALA A 3 -16.47 1.43 -7.28
C ALA A 3 -16.44 1.94 -5.82
N GLN A 4 -16.87 3.18 -5.58
CA GLN A 4 -16.96 3.74 -4.23
C GLN A 4 -18.06 3.06 -3.39
N ASP A 5 -19.22 2.76 -4.01
CA ASP A 5 -20.27 1.99 -3.34
C ASP A 5 -19.79 0.58 -3.00
N ARG A 6 -19.01 -0.04 -3.90
CA ARG A 6 -18.40 -1.34 -3.63
C ARG A 6 -17.45 -1.26 -2.44
N MET A 7 -16.53 -0.29 -2.42
CA MET A 7 -15.59 -0.11 -1.30
C MET A 7 -16.34 0.10 0.01
N MET A 8 -17.36 0.98 0.04
CA MET A 8 -18.17 1.22 1.23
C MET A 8 -18.93 -0.03 1.70
N SER A 9 -19.45 -0.85 0.76
CA SER A 9 -20.16 -2.08 1.11
C SER A 9 -19.27 -3.13 1.79
N LYS A 10 -17.95 -3.03 1.63
CA LYS A 10 -16.94 -3.87 2.27
C LYS A 10 -16.58 -3.42 3.69
N LYS A 11 -16.98 -2.20 4.09
CA LYS A 11 -16.86 -1.61 5.43
C LYS A 11 -15.42 -1.39 5.91
N TRP A 12 -14.58 -2.43 5.92
CA TRP A 12 -13.21 -2.37 6.40
C TRP A 12 -12.31 -3.42 5.74
N GLY A 13 -11.01 -3.20 5.79
CA GLY A 13 -10.03 -4.08 5.19
C GLY A 13 -8.72 -4.15 5.95
N ILE A 14 -7.82 -4.98 5.46
CA ILE A 14 -6.48 -5.20 6.01
C ILE A 14 -5.43 -4.67 5.03
N PHE A 15 -4.34 -4.14 5.57
CA PHE A 15 -3.14 -3.73 4.83
C PHE A 15 -1.92 -4.48 5.33
N ASN A 16 -1.05 -4.91 4.42
CA ASN A 16 0.24 -5.48 4.76
C ASN A 16 1.40 -4.82 4.01
N HIS A 17 2.42 -4.47 4.76
CA HIS A 17 3.73 -4.13 4.22
C HIS A 17 4.54 -5.42 3.99
N PHE A 18 4.36 -6.08 2.87
CA PHE A 18 5.18 -7.23 2.48
C PHE A 18 6.38 -6.75 1.67
N LEU A 19 7.55 -6.66 2.33
CA LEU A 19 8.75 -6.03 1.79
C LEU A 19 9.97 -6.92 2.05
N TYR A 20 11.01 -6.80 1.21
CA TYR A 20 12.28 -7.44 1.48
C TYR A 20 12.85 -6.99 2.83
N GLY A 21 13.21 -7.95 3.67
CA GLY A 21 13.77 -7.68 5.00
C GLY A 21 12.78 -7.06 6.00
N SER A 22 11.47 -7.16 5.76
CA SER A 22 10.44 -6.58 6.64
C SER A 22 10.50 -7.07 8.09
N GLU A 23 10.96 -8.31 8.31
CA GLU A 23 11.19 -8.85 9.66
C GLU A 23 12.41 -8.26 10.38
N ARG A 24 13.39 -7.74 9.60
CA ARG A 24 14.65 -7.19 10.12
C ARG A 24 14.62 -5.66 10.31
N GLY A 25 13.48 -5.02 10.01
CA GLY A 25 13.36 -3.56 9.97
C GLY A 25 13.86 -2.97 8.64
N TYR A 26 13.73 -1.65 8.49
CA TYR A 26 14.24 -0.93 7.33
C TYR A 26 15.78 -0.97 7.32
N THR A 27 16.37 -1.95 6.66
CA THR A 27 17.78 -1.87 6.31
C THR A 27 17.94 -0.84 5.19
N ARG A 28 18.91 0.07 5.35
CA ARG A 28 19.25 1.06 4.32
C ARG A 28 19.78 0.32 3.09
N PHE A 29 18.89 0.00 2.20
CA PHE A 29 19.20 -0.61 0.91
C PHE A 29 19.97 0.38 0.04
N ARG A 30 20.99 -0.07 -0.68
CA ARG A 30 21.79 0.77 -1.60
C ARG A 30 21.70 0.32 -3.04
N GLY A 31 21.69 -0.97 -3.29
CA GLY A 31 21.54 -1.55 -4.63
C GLY A 31 22.77 -1.45 -5.53
N ASP A 32 23.93 -1.06 -5.00
CA ASP A 32 25.14 -0.77 -5.77
C ASP A 32 26.24 -1.84 -5.67
N ASP A 33 26.09 -2.85 -4.81
CA ASP A 33 26.99 -4.00 -4.74
C ASP A 33 26.42 -5.17 -5.55
N PRO A 34 27.05 -5.58 -6.69
CA PRO A 34 26.50 -6.63 -7.54
C PRO A 34 26.38 -7.99 -6.85
N ASP A 35 27.35 -8.37 -6.01
CA ASP A 35 27.33 -9.69 -5.34
C ASP A 35 26.25 -9.73 -4.25
N GLU A 36 26.08 -8.62 -3.51
CA GLU A 36 25.00 -8.46 -2.57
C GLU A 36 23.64 -8.51 -3.28
N MET A 37 23.50 -7.84 -4.43
CA MET A 37 22.25 -7.80 -5.19
C MET A 37 21.82 -9.17 -5.70
N VAL A 38 22.73 -10.01 -6.15
CA VAL A 38 22.42 -11.39 -6.56
C VAL A 38 21.83 -12.17 -5.39
N LYS A 39 22.48 -12.12 -4.23
CA LYS A 39 22.01 -12.81 -3.03
C LYS A 39 20.65 -12.29 -2.57
N MET A 40 20.46 -10.98 -2.51
CA MET A 40 19.19 -10.37 -2.09
C MET A 40 18.06 -10.70 -3.07
N ALA A 41 18.35 -10.79 -4.38
CA ALA A 41 17.37 -11.19 -5.37
C ALA A 41 16.95 -12.66 -5.23
N GLU A 42 17.88 -13.55 -4.88
CA GLU A 42 17.55 -14.95 -4.56
C GLU A 42 16.68 -15.04 -3.32
N GLU A 43 17.08 -14.40 -2.22
CA GLU A 43 16.31 -14.35 -0.97
C GLU A 43 14.91 -13.76 -1.19
N TRP A 44 14.78 -12.71 -2.02
CA TRP A 44 13.49 -12.13 -2.36
C TRP A 44 12.60 -13.09 -3.13
N ASN A 45 13.12 -13.79 -4.12
CA ASN A 45 12.35 -14.78 -4.86
C ASN A 45 11.90 -15.94 -3.95
N GLU A 46 12.77 -16.43 -3.05
CA GLU A 46 12.42 -17.45 -2.06
C GLU A 46 11.33 -16.96 -1.11
N GLN A 47 11.41 -15.71 -0.63
CA GLN A 47 10.41 -15.10 0.22
C GLN A 47 9.06 -15.01 -0.51
N VAL A 48 9.03 -14.52 -1.75
CA VAL A 48 7.81 -14.42 -2.55
C VAL A 48 7.24 -15.81 -2.90
N ASP A 49 8.10 -16.77 -3.23
CA ASP A 49 7.68 -18.15 -3.56
C ASP A 49 7.07 -18.88 -2.37
N SER A 50 7.53 -18.58 -1.15
CA SER A 50 7.03 -19.18 0.09
C SER A 50 5.69 -18.60 0.59
N PHE A 51 5.21 -17.49 0.00
CA PHE A 51 3.99 -16.81 0.43
C PHE A 51 2.74 -17.66 0.14
N ASP A 52 2.03 -18.08 1.19
CA ASP A 52 0.81 -18.90 1.08
C ASP A 52 -0.44 -18.02 0.93
N THR A 53 -0.84 -17.76 -0.32
CA THR A 53 -1.98 -16.90 -0.64
C THR A 53 -3.33 -17.51 -0.24
N ASP A 54 -3.45 -18.84 -0.26
CA ASP A 54 -4.70 -19.51 0.11
C ASP A 54 -4.92 -19.47 1.62
N LYS A 55 -3.88 -19.70 2.40
CA LYS A 55 -3.92 -19.55 3.85
C LYS A 55 -4.22 -18.11 4.27
N LEU A 56 -3.56 -17.15 3.65
CA LEU A 56 -3.82 -15.72 3.89
C LEU A 56 -5.29 -15.39 3.60
N ALA A 57 -5.82 -15.77 2.44
CA ALA A 57 -7.20 -15.49 2.06
C ALA A 57 -8.21 -16.15 3.01
N ALA A 58 -7.95 -17.39 3.45
CA ALA A 58 -8.78 -18.07 4.44
C ALA A 58 -8.77 -17.32 5.79
N THR A 59 -7.60 -16.87 6.26
CA THR A 59 -7.49 -16.10 7.50
C THR A 59 -8.23 -14.76 7.40
N LEU A 60 -8.11 -14.04 6.28
CA LEU A 60 -8.85 -12.80 6.04
C LEU A 60 -10.37 -13.02 6.03
N HIS A 61 -10.82 -14.13 5.47
CA HIS A 61 -12.22 -14.52 5.51
C HIS A 61 -12.71 -14.81 6.94
N GLU A 62 -11.92 -15.53 7.74
CA GLU A 62 -12.23 -15.77 9.16
C GLU A 62 -12.29 -14.48 9.97
N ILE A 63 -11.43 -13.51 9.68
CA ILE A 63 -11.42 -12.17 10.27
C ILE A 63 -12.68 -11.38 9.87
N GLY A 64 -13.26 -11.66 8.70
CA GLY A 64 -14.45 -10.97 8.19
C GLY A 64 -14.15 -9.61 7.58
N CYS A 65 -12.92 -9.37 7.07
CA CYS A 65 -12.62 -8.16 6.33
C CYS A 65 -13.12 -8.24 4.88
N GLY A 66 -13.48 -7.10 4.30
CA GLY A 66 -14.06 -7.04 2.96
C GLY A 66 -13.06 -6.81 1.83
N TYR A 67 -11.86 -6.28 2.12
CA TYR A 67 -10.81 -6.01 1.14
C TYR A 67 -9.41 -6.11 1.75
N TYR A 68 -8.43 -6.27 0.88
CA TYR A 68 -7.03 -6.45 1.25
C TYR A 68 -6.12 -5.57 0.41
N PHE A 69 -5.22 -4.84 1.07
CA PHE A 69 -4.11 -4.11 0.48
C PHE A 69 -2.80 -4.82 0.70
N ILE A 70 -1.93 -4.82 -0.29
CA ILE A 70 -0.54 -5.27 -0.16
C ILE A 70 0.40 -4.32 -0.90
N THR A 71 1.60 -4.13 -0.37
CA THR A 71 2.65 -3.38 -1.05
C THR A 71 3.14 -4.12 -2.30
N VAL A 72 3.16 -3.43 -3.44
CA VAL A 72 3.90 -3.91 -4.62
C VAL A 72 5.39 -3.79 -4.35
N MET A 73 5.82 -2.65 -3.79
CA MET A 73 7.16 -2.35 -3.32
C MET A 73 7.16 -1.05 -2.52
N GLN A 74 8.24 -0.76 -1.79
CA GLN A 74 8.47 0.53 -1.14
C GLN A 74 9.97 0.86 -1.10
N GLY A 75 10.37 1.89 -1.84
CA GLY A 75 11.68 2.49 -1.79
C GLY A 75 12.85 1.68 -2.37
N THR A 76 12.66 0.41 -2.74
CA THR A 76 13.70 -0.49 -3.27
C THR A 76 13.32 -1.03 -4.65
N ARG A 77 14.18 -1.88 -5.25
CA ARG A 77 13.89 -2.56 -6.51
C ARG A 77 12.97 -3.78 -6.39
N PHE A 78 12.71 -4.26 -5.18
CA PHE A 78 12.05 -5.55 -4.96
C PHE A 78 10.53 -5.43 -5.04
N MET A 79 9.96 -5.92 -6.15
CA MET A 79 8.53 -5.95 -6.42
C MET A 79 8.00 -7.37 -6.32
N ILE A 80 6.74 -7.53 -5.90
CA ILE A 80 6.09 -8.83 -5.67
C ILE A 80 5.60 -9.55 -6.93
N ALA A 81 5.84 -8.98 -8.11
CA ALA A 81 5.45 -9.58 -9.39
C ALA A 81 6.35 -9.11 -10.53
N PRO A 82 6.50 -9.88 -11.64
CA PRO A 82 7.31 -9.51 -12.79
C PRO A 82 6.85 -8.21 -13.45
N ASN A 83 7.79 -7.38 -13.93
CA ASN A 83 7.47 -6.16 -14.67
C ASN A 83 8.51 -5.89 -15.77
N GLY A 84 8.08 -5.99 -17.03
CA GLY A 84 8.95 -5.79 -18.19
C GLY A 84 9.29 -4.33 -18.44
N ALA A 85 8.41 -3.38 -18.11
CA ALA A 85 8.72 -1.95 -18.21
C ALA A 85 9.85 -1.58 -17.26
N TYR A 86 9.78 -2.09 -16.02
CA TYR A 86 10.83 -1.90 -15.03
C TYR A 86 12.19 -2.39 -15.55
N SER A 87 12.27 -3.63 -16.01
CA SER A 87 13.53 -4.19 -16.54
C SER A 87 14.05 -3.42 -17.76
N ARG A 88 13.19 -2.96 -18.66
CA ARG A 88 13.61 -2.17 -19.83
C ARG A 88 14.18 -0.81 -19.46
N ILE A 89 13.58 -0.14 -18.46
CA ILE A 89 14.00 1.22 -18.05
C ILE A 89 15.26 1.17 -17.20
N THR A 90 15.31 0.25 -16.23
CA THR A 90 16.43 0.18 -15.27
C THR A 90 17.62 -0.61 -15.77
N GLY A 91 17.44 -1.50 -16.73
CA GLY A 91 18.45 -2.49 -17.13
C GLY A 91 18.61 -3.66 -16.15
N ILE A 92 17.86 -3.69 -15.03
CA ILE A 92 17.86 -4.78 -14.06
C ILE A 92 17.14 -5.98 -14.68
N ALA A 93 17.81 -7.14 -14.68
CA ALA A 93 17.26 -8.33 -15.33
C ALA A 93 15.99 -8.86 -14.63
N PRO A 94 15.10 -9.56 -15.35
CA PRO A 94 13.95 -10.22 -14.74
C PRO A 94 14.37 -11.19 -13.62
N GLY A 95 13.74 -11.05 -12.46
CA GLY A 95 14.05 -11.84 -11.27
C GLY A 95 15.18 -11.30 -10.38
N GLU A 96 15.83 -10.19 -10.79
CA GLU A 96 16.87 -9.51 -9.98
C GLU A 96 16.31 -8.31 -9.19
N GLY A 97 15.09 -7.89 -9.49
CA GLY A 97 14.35 -6.86 -8.74
C GLY A 97 12.91 -7.32 -8.57
N CYS A 98 12.15 -7.30 -9.66
CA CYS A 98 10.79 -7.89 -9.65
C CYS A 98 10.88 -9.40 -9.43
N ALA A 99 10.05 -9.94 -8.54
CA ALA A 99 9.96 -11.38 -8.30
C ALA A 99 9.61 -12.15 -9.59
N LYS A 100 10.05 -13.41 -9.67
CA LYS A 100 9.71 -14.31 -10.77
C LYS A 100 8.26 -14.78 -10.71
N ARG A 101 7.75 -15.03 -9.48
CA ARG A 101 6.35 -15.38 -9.21
C ARG A 101 5.45 -14.15 -9.38
N ASP A 102 4.30 -14.32 -9.97
CA ASP A 102 3.25 -13.30 -10.04
C ASP A 102 2.34 -13.40 -8.81
N LEU A 103 2.84 -12.92 -7.66
CA LEU A 103 2.11 -12.98 -6.38
C LEU A 103 0.79 -12.21 -6.42
N ILE A 104 0.71 -11.12 -7.20
CA ILE A 104 -0.52 -10.34 -7.33
C ILE A 104 -1.63 -11.17 -7.98
N ARG A 105 -1.31 -11.94 -9.01
CA ARG A 105 -2.28 -12.82 -9.67
C ARG A 105 -2.74 -13.94 -8.74
N ASP A 106 -1.82 -14.54 -7.99
CA ASP A 106 -2.15 -15.60 -7.03
C ASP A 106 -3.03 -15.07 -5.90
N LEU A 107 -2.72 -13.89 -5.36
CA LEU A 107 -3.56 -13.22 -4.37
C LEU A 107 -4.96 -12.93 -4.90
N ALA A 108 -5.08 -12.38 -6.12
CA ALA A 108 -6.38 -12.11 -6.72
C ALA A 108 -7.22 -13.39 -6.86
N ALA A 109 -6.59 -14.52 -7.22
CA ALA A 109 -7.27 -15.80 -7.34
C ALA A 109 -7.72 -16.35 -5.97
N SER A 110 -6.87 -16.28 -4.94
CA SER A 110 -7.19 -16.78 -3.60
C SER A 110 -8.24 -15.92 -2.90
N LEU A 111 -8.12 -14.60 -2.94
CA LEU A 111 -9.08 -13.65 -2.36
C LEU A 111 -10.44 -13.71 -3.05
N GLY A 112 -10.46 -13.96 -4.36
CA GLY A 112 -11.68 -14.09 -5.15
C GLY A 112 -12.57 -15.27 -4.71
N LYS A 113 -12.01 -16.31 -4.07
CA LYS A 113 -12.78 -17.45 -3.49
C LYS A 113 -13.72 -16.99 -2.36
N TYR A 114 -13.42 -15.85 -1.72
CA TYR A 114 -14.13 -15.33 -0.57
C TYR A 114 -14.80 -13.97 -0.81
N ASP A 115 -14.83 -13.49 -2.06
CA ASP A 115 -15.31 -12.14 -2.42
C ASP A 115 -14.58 -11.01 -1.65
N ILE A 116 -13.27 -11.19 -1.38
CA ILE A 116 -12.39 -10.18 -0.79
C ILE A 116 -11.74 -9.40 -1.94
N ASP A 117 -11.90 -8.08 -1.94
CA ASP A 117 -11.37 -7.21 -2.97
C ASP A 117 -9.87 -6.98 -2.79
N LEU A 118 -9.10 -7.06 -3.89
CA LEU A 118 -7.67 -6.75 -3.89
C LEU A 118 -7.44 -5.29 -4.28
N TYR A 119 -6.68 -4.59 -3.43
CA TYR A 119 -6.11 -3.27 -3.67
C TYR A 119 -4.59 -3.35 -3.59
N LEU A 120 -3.89 -2.48 -4.30
CA LEU A 120 -2.43 -2.44 -4.30
C LEU A 120 -1.90 -1.11 -3.78
N TYR A 121 -0.88 -1.19 -2.93
CA TYR A 121 -0.06 -0.06 -2.57
C TYR A 121 1.13 0.04 -3.54
N TYR A 122 1.39 1.25 -4.00
CA TYR A 122 2.49 1.58 -4.88
C TYR A 122 3.12 2.89 -4.41
N THR A 123 4.44 2.97 -4.38
CA THR A 123 5.07 4.20 -3.92
C THR A 123 5.32 5.18 -5.06
N GLY A 124 4.88 6.41 -4.91
CA GLY A 124 5.06 7.47 -5.91
C GLY A 124 6.49 7.98 -5.98
N ASP A 125 7.24 7.92 -4.89
CA ASP A 125 8.65 8.31 -4.83
C ASP A 125 9.62 7.24 -5.36
N GLY A 126 9.09 6.12 -5.87
CA GLY A 126 9.84 5.11 -6.60
C GLY A 126 10.88 4.36 -5.78
N PRO A 127 11.87 3.76 -6.43
CA PRO A 127 12.95 3.03 -5.76
C PRO A 127 14.04 3.99 -5.25
N HIS A 128 13.66 4.95 -4.40
CA HIS A 128 14.51 6.05 -3.96
C HIS A 128 15.71 5.63 -3.08
N PHE A 129 15.67 4.46 -2.47
CA PHE A 129 16.84 3.91 -1.76
C PHE A 129 17.82 3.16 -2.67
N ASP A 130 17.47 2.92 -3.93
CA ASP A 130 18.24 2.13 -4.87
C ASP A 130 19.06 3.02 -5.80
N LYS A 131 20.39 3.03 -5.60
CA LYS A 131 21.33 3.85 -6.38
C LYS A 131 21.43 3.51 -7.87
N ILE A 132 20.89 2.37 -8.28
CA ILE A 132 20.85 1.94 -9.68
C ILE A 132 19.45 2.21 -10.25
N ALA A 133 18.41 1.68 -9.60
CA ALA A 133 17.05 1.79 -10.12
C ALA A 133 16.51 3.22 -10.03
N GLY A 134 16.76 3.96 -8.94
CA GLY A 134 16.29 5.33 -8.78
C GLY A 134 16.77 6.25 -9.90
N PRO A 135 18.09 6.41 -10.11
CA PRO A 135 18.62 7.22 -11.22
C PRO A 135 18.20 6.74 -12.61
N ALA A 136 18.11 5.41 -12.83
CA ALA A 136 17.65 4.86 -14.11
C ALA A 136 16.18 5.22 -14.40
N MET A 137 15.34 5.34 -13.36
CA MET A 137 13.97 5.85 -13.49
C MET A 137 13.90 7.37 -13.69
N GLY A 138 14.98 8.09 -13.45
CA GLY A 138 15.04 9.56 -13.56
C GLY A 138 14.96 10.28 -12.22
N LEU A 139 15.04 9.56 -11.08
CA LEU A 139 15.19 10.20 -9.77
C LEU A 139 16.59 10.79 -9.64
N TYR A 140 16.64 12.02 -9.19
CA TYR A 140 17.87 12.59 -8.69
C TYR A 140 17.88 12.52 -7.18
N GLU A 141 18.87 11.82 -6.62
CA GLU A 141 19.05 11.70 -5.18
C GLU A 141 20.49 12.03 -4.80
N ASP A 142 20.63 12.77 -3.73
CA ASP A 142 21.90 12.93 -3.03
C ASP A 142 21.87 12.06 -1.76
N TYR A 143 22.30 10.83 -1.91
CA TYR A 143 22.30 9.84 -0.81
C TYR A 143 23.21 10.25 0.35
N GLU A 144 24.25 11.06 0.11
CA GLU A 144 25.16 11.54 1.15
C GLU A 144 24.53 12.70 1.92
N ALA A 145 23.80 13.57 1.24
CA ALA A 145 23.05 14.66 1.88
C ALA A 145 21.72 14.23 2.48
N GLY A 146 21.28 12.98 2.24
CA GLY A 146 19.99 12.48 2.70
C GLY A 146 18.80 13.16 2.01
N ILE A 147 19.03 13.72 0.82
CA ILE A 147 17.99 14.39 0.04
C ILE A 147 17.28 13.36 -0.80
N HIS A 148 15.98 13.14 -0.52
CA HIS A 148 15.08 12.47 -1.44
C HIS A 148 14.98 13.27 -2.72
N GLY A 149 15.21 12.64 -3.87
CA GLY A 149 15.21 13.28 -5.15
C GLY A 149 13.88 13.95 -5.47
N LYS A 150 13.95 15.12 -6.09
CA LYS A 150 12.74 15.73 -6.64
C LYS A 150 12.26 14.92 -7.82
N VAL A 151 10.95 14.71 -7.86
CA VAL A 151 10.29 14.10 -9.00
C VAL A 151 10.07 15.15 -10.09
N ASP A 152 10.24 14.73 -11.33
CA ASP A 152 9.88 15.48 -12.52
C ASP A 152 8.99 14.67 -13.44
N ARG A 153 8.57 15.25 -14.55
CA ARG A 153 7.73 14.58 -15.53
C ARG A 153 8.39 13.31 -16.08
N ASN A 154 9.71 13.33 -16.34
CA ASN A 154 10.41 12.18 -16.90
C ASN A 154 10.39 10.98 -15.94
N PHE A 155 10.68 11.22 -14.67
CA PHE A 155 10.56 10.19 -13.65
C PHE A 155 9.13 9.64 -13.56
N VAL A 156 8.14 10.54 -13.47
CA VAL A 156 6.73 10.14 -13.31
C VAL A 156 6.23 9.36 -14.52
N GLU A 157 6.62 9.70 -15.74
CA GLU A 157 6.26 8.96 -16.96
C GLU A 157 6.90 7.55 -16.97
N ASN A 158 8.18 7.43 -16.61
CA ASN A 158 8.86 6.16 -16.47
C ASN A 158 8.22 5.28 -15.38
N TRP A 159 7.95 5.87 -14.22
CA TRP A 159 7.36 5.15 -13.10
C TRP A 159 5.89 4.78 -13.35
N ALA A 160 5.14 5.64 -14.04
CA ALA A 160 3.79 5.33 -14.51
C ALA A 160 3.76 4.24 -15.59
N ALA A 161 4.83 4.06 -16.37
CA ALA A 161 4.91 2.94 -17.31
C ALA A 161 5.01 1.59 -16.57
N VAL A 162 5.72 1.55 -15.45
CA VAL A 162 5.78 0.37 -14.55
C VAL A 162 4.41 0.09 -13.93
N LEU A 163 3.79 1.09 -13.31
CA LEU A 163 2.44 1.00 -12.74
C LEU A 163 1.42 0.57 -13.80
N GLY A 164 1.48 1.18 -14.98
CA GLY A 164 0.56 0.93 -16.10
C GLY A 164 0.65 -0.51 -16.64
N GLU A 165 1.84 -1.13 -16.64
CA GLU A 165 1.98 -2.54 -16.99
C GLU A 165 1.22 -3.43 -16.01
N TYR A 166 1.32 -3.18 -14.70
CA TYR A 166 0.53 -3.90 -13.70
C TYR A 166 -0.97 -3.62 -13.85
N ALA A 167 -1.36 -2.35 -14.02
CA ALA A 167 -2.76 -1.99 -14.18
C ALA A 167 -3.41 -2.69 -15.39
N LEU A 168 -2.71 -2.73 -16.54
CA LEU A 168 -3.16 -3.43 -17.73
C LEU A 168 -3.21 -4.96 -17.53
N ARG A 169 -2.22 -5.54 -16.87
CA ARG A 169 -2.12 -6.99 -16.64
C ARG A 169 -3.23 -7.53 -15.74
N TYR A 170 -3.57 -6.80 -14.69
CA TYR A 170 -4.54 -7.27 -13.71
C TYR A 170 -5.95 -6.73 -13.94
N GLY A 171 -6.09 -5.60 -14.63
CA GLY A 171 -7.40 -5.06 -14.99
C GLY A 171 -8.35 -4.99 -13.80
N SER A 172 -9.55 -5.54 -13.96
CA SER A 172 -10.60 -5.54 -12.93
C SER A 172 -10.34 -6.47 -11.73
N LEU A 173 -9.27 -7.26 -11.73
CA LEU A 173 -8.85 -8.03 -10.56
C LEU A 173 -8.42 -7.10 -9.42
N VAL A 174 -7.77 -5.98 -9.75
CA VAL A 174 -7.36 -4.94 -8.79
C VAL A 174 -8.41 -3.85 -8.76
N LYS A 175 -8.99 -3.59 -7.58
CA LYS A 175 -10.10 -2.64 -7.42
C LYS A 175 -9.65 -1.21 -7.20
N GLY A 176 -8.41 -1.03 -6.76
CA GLY A 176 -7.86 0.30 -6.56
C GLY A 176 -6.39 0.30 -6.18
N TRP A 177 -5.83 1.51 -6.12
CA TRP A 177 -4.43 1.78 -5.92
C TRP A 177 -4.25 2.88 -4.87
N TRP A 178 -3.43 2.60 -3.89
CA TRP A 178 -2.88 3.62 -2.99
C TRP A 178 -1.48 3.96 -3.48
N VAL A 179 -1.30 5.18 -3.96
CA VAL A 179 0.02 5.67 -4.41
C VAL A 179 0.57 6.56 -3.31
N ASP A 180 1.50 6.02 -2.54
CA ASP A 180 2.14 6.71 -1.42
C ASP A 180 3.32 7.57 -1.88
N GLY A 181 3.85 8.43 -0.99
CA GLY A 181 5.03 9.24 -1.31
C GLY A 181 4.81 10.35 -2.34
N CYS A 182 3.55 10.72 -2.60
CA CYS A 182 3.20 11.81 -3.52
C CYS A 182 3.34 13.19 -2.89
N TYR A 183 4.49 13.46 -2.27
CA TYR A 183 4.70 14.67 -1.46
C TYR A 183 4.89 15.93 -2.30
N ALA A 184 4.21 17.02 -1.91
CA ALA A 184 4.35 18.32 -2.58
C ALA A 184 5.78 18.84 -2.58
N HIS A 185 6.53 18.62 -1.48
CA HIS A 185 7.93 19.04 -1.37
C HIS A 185 8.87 18.29 -2.33
N LEU A 186 8.49 17.12 -2.82
CA LEU A 186 9.21 16.38 -3.86
C LEU A 186 8.91 16.90 -5.27
N GLY A 187 7.87 17.74 -5.43
CA GLY A 187 7.48 18.31 -6.71
C GLY A 187 6.16 17.83 -7.28
N TYR A 188 5.46 16.93 -6.58
CA TYR A 188 4.14 16.46 -7.01
C TYR A 188 3.10 17.57 -7.08
N ASN A 189 2.27 17.51 -8.10
CA ASN A 189 1.13 18.39 -8.35
C ASN A 189 0.07 17.64 -9.16
N ASN A 190 -1.09 18.25 -9.38
CA ASN A 190 -2.19 17.61 -10.14
C ASN A 190 -1.80 17.16 -11.55
N GLU A 191 -0.92 17.87 -12.23
CA GLU A 191 -0.47 17.50 -13.57
C GLU A 191 0.31 16.18 -13.55
N LEU A 192 1.26 16.02 -12.62
CA LEU A 192 2.06 14.80 -12.47
C LEU A 192 1.21 13.62 -11.96
N LEU A 193 0.34 13.86 -10.98
CA LEU A 193 -0.57 12.83 -10.45
C LEU A 193 -1.53 12.31 -11.51
N SER A 194 -1.95 13.17 -12.44
CA SER A 194 -2.80 12.77 -13.57
C SER A 194 -2.15 11.72 -14.50
N ILE A 195 -0.83 11.63 -14.50
CA ILE A 195 -0.10 10.62 -15.30
C ILE A 195 -0.32 9.23 -14.69
N TYR A 196 -0.22 9.10 -13.37
CA TYR A 196 -0.52 7.84 -12.67
C TYR A 196 -2.00 7.46 -12.79
N ASP A 197 -2.91 8.41 -12.58
CA ASP A 197 -4.35 8.15 -12.71
C ASP A 197 -4.71 7.61 -14.10
N ARG A 198 -4.19 8.23 -15.16
CA ARG A 198 -4.38 7.73 -16.53
C ARG A 198 -3.82 6.32 -16.74
N ALA A 199 -2.65 6.01 -16.15
CA ALA A 199 -2.07 4.68 -16.23
C ALA A 199 -2.94 3.63 -15.55
N ILE A 200 -3.47 3.93 -14.36
CA ILE A 200 -4.40 3.10 -13.60
C ILE A 200 -5.70 2.88 -14.40
N LYS A 201 -6.33 3.96 -14.85
CA LYS A 201 -7.62 3.94 -15.56
C LYS A 201 -7.55 3.26 -16.91
N LYS A 202 -6.39 3.25 -17.57
CA LYS A 202 -6.17 2.51 -18.81
C LYS A 202 -6.30 0.99 -18.60
N GLY A 203 -5.91 0.47 -17.44
CA GLY A 203 -6.06 -0.95 -17.10
C GLY A 203 -7.46 -1.29 -16.62
N ASN A 204 -8.03 -0.43 -15.77
CA ASN A 204 -9.38 -0.57 -15.22
C ASN A 204 -9.99 0.81 -15.00
N PRO A 205 -10.93 1.26 -15.86
CA PRO A 205 -11.57 2.56 -15.71
C PRO A 205 -12.30 2.77 -14.38
N ASP A 206 -12.74 1.68 -13.74
CA ASP A 206 -13.46 1.68 -12.46
C ASP A 206 -12.52 1.56 -11.25
N ALA A 207 -11.22 1.35 -11.44
CA ALA A 207 -10.29 1.27 -10.31
C ALA A 207 -10.28 2.59 -9.53
N LEU A 208 -10.36 2.50 -8.21
CA LEU A 208 -10.17 3.66 -7.35
C LEU A 208 -8.68 3.99 -7.23
N ALA A 209 -8.34 5.26 -7.27
CA ALA A 209 -6.97 5.73 -7.03
C ALA A 209 -6.97 6.75 -5.89
N ALA A 210 -5.95 6.69 -5.05
CA ALA A 210 -5.69 7.68 -4.03
C ALA A 210 -4.19 7.97 -3.97
N PHE A 211 -3.81 9.22 -3.67
CA PHE A 211 -2.44 9.70 -3.73
C PHE A 211 -2.05 10.31 -2.38
N ASN A 212 -1.20 9.61 -1.63
CA ASN A 212 -0.83 10.05 -0.29
C ASN A 212 0.24 11.14 -0.34
N SER A 213 -0.11 12.31 0.18
CA SER A 213 0.81 13.45 0.34
C SER A 213 1.51 13.47 1.70
N GLY A 214 1.44 12.37 2.45
CA GLY A 214 2.00 12.20 3.79
C GLY A 214 0.93 12.20 4.89
N THR A 215 1.34 11.95 6.12
CA THR A 215 0.43 11.94 7.28
C THR A 215 -0.32 13.26 7.45
N ALA A 216 0.28 14.37 7.01
CA ALA A 216 -0.37 15.68 6.96
C ALA A 216 -1.52 15.78 5.94
N SER A 217 -1.67 14.81 5.03
CA SER A 217 -2.81 14.76 4.11
C SER A 217 -4.15 14.48 4.79
N PHE A 218 -4.09 14.07 6.03
CA PHE A 218 -5.24 13.81 6.87
C PHE A 218 -5.65 15.04 7.69
N VAL A 219 -4.68 15.87 8.06
CA VAL A 219 -4.86 17.03 8.91
C VAL A 219 -4.68 18.29 8.08
N ASN A 220 -5.73 19.09 7.97
CA ASN A 220 -5.63 20.42 7.39
C ASN A 220 -5.36 21.42 8.52
N ASP A 221 -4.48 22.41 8.32
CA ASP A 221 -4.06 23.47 9.25
C ASP A 221 -5.04 23.79 10.41
N GLY A 222 -5.15 22.86 11.38
CA GLY A 222 -5.95 23.02 12.60
C GLY A 222 -7.40 22.47 12.58
N ASP A 223 -7.87 21.90 11.48
CA ASP A 223 -9.26 21.43 11.35
C ASP A 223 -9.43 19.90 11.35
N ASP A 224 -8.35 19.12 11.45
CA ASP A 224 -8.36 17.64 11.44
C ASP A 224 -9.27 17.03 10.36
N THR A 225 -9.32 17.66 9.17
CA THR A 225 -10.21 17.24 8.09
C THR A 225 -9.39 16.54 7.02
N PRO A 226 -9.76 15.30 6.60
CA PRO A 226 -9.11 14.64 5.49
C PRO A 226 -9.14 15.49 4.24
N VAL A 227 -8.02 15.62 3.57
CA VAL A 227 -7.93 16.38 2.33
C VAL A 227 -7.87 15.44 1.15
N LYS A 228 -8.53 15.84 0.06
CA LYS A 228 -8.36 15.27 -1.24
C LYS A 228 -7.16 15.95 -1.90
N TRP A 229 -6.08 15.19 -2.10
CA TRP A 229 -4.85 15.74 -2.64
C TRP A 229 -4.92 15.96 -4.16
N PHE A 230 -5.51 15.00 -4.87
CA PHE A 230 -5.66 15.04 -6.32
C PHE A 230 -7.14 15.16 -6.71
N GLU A 231 -7.44 15.96 -7.74
CA GLU A 231 -8.82 16.26 -8.13
C GLU A 231 -9.69 15.04 -8.49
N ASN A 232 -9.08 13.96 -9.01
CA ASN A 232 -9.77 12.74 -9.43
C ASN A 232 -9.60 11.56 -8.46
N GLU A 233 -9.19 11.80 -7.20
CA GLU A 233 -9.13 10.73 -6.22
C GLU A 233 -10.47 10.05 -6.00
N GLY A 234 -10.42 8.70 -6.00
CA GLY A 234 -11.60 7.88 -5.74
C GLY A 234 -11.86 7.66 -4.25
N PHE A 235 -10.81 7.71 -3.42
CA PHE A 235 -10.89 7.63 -1.96
C PHE A 235 -9.78 8.46 -1.31
N THR A 236 -9.93 8.82 -0.03
CA THR A 236 -8.91 9.62 0.68
C THR A 236 -7.78 8.75 1.21
N CYS A 237 -6.57 9.31 1.28
CA CYS A 237 -5.35 8.67 1.78
C CYS A 237 -5.02 9.01 3.24
N GLY A 238 -5.99 9.33 4.09
CA GLY A 238 -5.71 9.67 5.48
C GLY A 238 -5.05 8.54 6.27
N GLU A 239 -4.09 8.91 7.14
CA GLU A 239 -3.45 8.01 8.12
C GLU A 239 -3.76 8.51 9.54
N ASP A 240 -4.49 7.73 10.34
CA ASP A 240 -4.78 8.08 11.74
C ASP A 240 -3.99 7.19 12.70
N ASN A 241 -2.82 7.66 13.08
CA ASN A 241 -1.92 6.94 13.98
C ASN A 241 -2.49 6.79 15.41
N ASP A 242 -3.42 7.64 15.82
CA ASP A 242 -3.95 7.65 17.19
C ASP A 242 -5.36 7.05 17.32
N PHE A 243 -6.01 6.71 16.22
CA PHE A 243 -7.40 6.23 16.17
C PHE A 243 -8.40 7.19 16.82
N THR A 244 -8.28 8.47 16.52
CA THR A 244 -9.08 9.50 17.17
C THR A 244 -10.05 10.20 16.25
N TYR A 245 -9.78 10.19 14.93
CA TYR A 245 -10.59 10.88 13.96
C TYR A 245 -11.82 10.08 13.55
N VAL A 246 -12.98 10.68 13.59
CA VAL A 246 -14.24 10.11 13.12
C VAL A 246 -14.84 11.05 12.06
N PHE A 247 -15.06 10.52 10.86
CA PHE A 247 -15.69 11.25 9.78
C PHE A 247 -17.12 11.69 10.12
N LYS A 248 -17.54 12.80 9.52
CA LYS A 248 -18.92 13.34 9.67
C LYS A 248 -19.79 13.05 8.44
N SER A 249 -19.20 12.52 7.37
CA SER A 249 -19.86 12.24 6.10
C SER A 249 -19.12 11.14 5.34
N ARG A 250 -19.78 10.61 4.32
CA ARG A 250 -19.22 9.58 3.44
C ARG A 250 -18.13 10.10 2.51
N PHE A 251 -18.23 11.36 2.09
CA PHE A 251 -17.36 11.91 1.04
C PHE A 251 -16.67 13.19 1.47
N THR A 252 -15.44 13.34 1.02
CA THR A 252 -14.69 14.60 1.00
C THR A 252 -14.43 14.96 -0.47
N ASP A 253 -15.03 16.04 -0.94
CA ASP A 253 -14.94 16.53 -2.33
C ASP A 253 -15.16 15.44 -3.40
N GLY A 254 -16.10 14.51 -3.12
CA GLY A 254 -16.46 13.41 -4.01
C GLY A 254 -15.56 12.16 -3.88
N ALA A 255 -14.47 12.20 -3.11
CA ALA A 255 -13.69 11.02 -2.76
C ALA A 255 -14.36 10.26 -1.59
N GLN A 256 -14.41 8.93 -1.66
CA GLN A 256 -14.87 8.07 -0.56
C GLN A 256 -13.96 8.27 0.66
N ASN A 257 -14.52 8.64 1.79
CA ASN A 257 -13.74 8.80 3.01
C ASN A 257 -13.14 7.46 3.46
N HIS A 258 -11.84 7.47 3.69
CA HIS A 258 -11.05 6.31 4.04
C HIS A 258 -9.88 6.73 4.94
N LEU A 259 -9.56 5.89 5.93
CA LEU A 259 -8.39 6.02 6.79
C LEU A 259 -7.63 4.70 6.89
N LEU A 260 -6.31 4.81 6.97
CA LEU A 260 -5.40 3.72 7.29
C LEU A 260 -4.91 3.89 8.74
N ILE A 261 -4.98 2.82 9.53
CA ILE A 261 -4.58 2.80 10.95
C ILE A 261 -3.63 1.65 11.23
N PRO A 262 -2.55 1.84 12.03
CA PRO A 262 -1.62 0.76 12.39
C PRO A 262 -2.04 0.06 13.70
N LEU A 263 -2.28 -1.25 13.65
CA LEU A 263 -2.68 -2.04 14.84
C LEU A 263 -1.50 -2.39 15.75
N GLY A 264 -0.29 -2.53 15.18
CA GLY A 264 0.88 -3.04 15.87
C GLY A 264 1.35 -2.18 17.03
N ASP A 265 1.99 -2.81 18.02
CA ASP A 265 2.57 -2.13 19.17
C ASP A 265 3.76 -1.23 18.79
N TYR A 266 3.96 -0.18 19.59
CA TYR A 266 5.19 0.59 19.52
C TYR A 266 6.35 -0.28 19.99
N ARG A 267 7.42 -0.34 19.20
CA ARG A 267 8.69 -0.92 19.65
C ARG A 267 9.59 0.18 20.20
N ASP A 268 10.36 -0.14 21.22
CA ASP A 268 11.34 0.77 21.82
C ASP A 268 12.21 1.42 20.73
N GLY A 269 12.20 2.76 20.69
CA GLY A 269 12.95 3.57 19.74
C GLY A 269 12.36 3.67 18.33
N ASN A 270 11.24 3.00 18.03
CA ASN A 270 10.56 3.13 16.73
C ASN A 270 9.43 4.16 16.82
N ILE A 271 9.67 5.34 16.25
CA ILE A 271 8.69 6.45 16.18
C ILE A 271 7.63 6.26 15.06
N CYS A 272 7.69 5.16 14.33
CA CYS A 272 6.79 4.89 13.20
C CYS A 272 5.44 4.29 13.63
N ALA A 273 4.83 4.81 14.66
CA ALA A 273 3.40 4.63 14.99
C ALA A 273 2.85 3.18 14.99
N GLY A 274 3.70 2.15 15.09
CA GLY A 274 3.28 0.74 15.11
C GLY A 274 3.09 0.09 13.74
N TRP A 275 3.38 0.78 12.63
CA TRP A 275 3.35 0.22 11.29
C TRP A 275 4.18 -1.05 11.18
N ARG A 276 3.57 -2.12 10.64
CA ARG A 276 4.22 -3.43 10.42
C ARG A 276 4.70 -4.14 11.69
N ASN A 277 4.35 -3.66 12.86
CA ASN A 277 4.75 -4.29 14.12
C ASN A 277 3.76 -5.40 14.52
N THR A 278 4.27 -6.38 15.27
CA THR A 278 3.46 -7.36 15.98
C THR A 278 2.78 -6.73 17.19
N GLY A 279 1.86 -7.47 17.84
CA GLY A 279 1.14 -7.01 19.02
C GLY A 279 -0.06 -6.12 18.70
N VAL A 280 -0.76 -5.67 19.73
CA VAL A 280 -2.00 -4.89 19.62
C VAL A 280 -1.95 -3.69 20.57
N ARG A 281 -1.71 -2.50 20.04
CA ARG A 281 -1.53 -1.26 20.83
C ARG A 281 -2.80 -0.63 21.40
N ARG A 282 -3.97 -1.06 20.91
CA ARG A 282 -5.29 -0.61 21.39
C ARG A 282 -6.16 -1.82 21.65
N SER A 283 -7.07 -1.74 22.64
CA SER A 283 -7.97 -2.85 22.88
C SER A 283 -8.87 -3.12 21.66
N LYS A 284 -9.17 -4.38 21.42
CA LYS A 284 -10.02 -4.81 20.31
C LYS A 284 -11.41 -4.16 20.34
N GLU A 285 -11.94 -3.88 21.53
CA GLU A 285 -13.21 -3.18 21.76
C GLU A 285 -13.11 -1.73 21.24
N TYR A 286 -12.02 -1.05 21.56
CA TYR A 286 -11.79 0.33 21.11
C TYR A 286 -11.69 0.39 19.58
N VAL A 287 -10.91 -0.51 18.97
CA VAL A 287 -10.72 -0.54 17.52
C VAL A 287 -12.04 -0.88 16.79
N ALA A 288 -12.80 -1.85 17.30
CA ALA A 288 -14.11 -2.19 16.73
C ALA A 288 -15.08 -1.00 16.79
N ASP A 289 -15.13 -0.29 17.90
CA ASP A 289 -15.98 0.88 18.08
C ASP A 289 -15.54 2.06 17.18
N TYR A 290 -14.23 2.25 17.02
CA TYR A 290 -13.66 3.23 16.10
C TYR A 290 -14.07 2.96 14.65
N ILE A 291 -13.92 1.70 14.18
CA ILE A 291 -14.32 1.31 12.82
C ILE A 291 -15.82 1.49 12.62
N ARG A 292 -16.65 1.03 13.57
CA ARG A 292 -18.10 1.18 13.48
C ARG A 292 -18.56 2.65 13.37
N LYS A 293 -18.02 3.54 14.22
CA LYS A 293 -18.34 4.98 14.17
C LYS A 293 -18.00 5.60 12.81
N ASN A 294 -16.88 5.22 12.21
CA ASN A 294 -16.52 5.66 10.88
C ASN A 294 -17.44 5.06 9.81
N ASN A 295 -17.80 3.78 9.91
CA ASN A 295 -18.75 3.16 8.99
C ASN A 295 -20.17 3.77 9.09
N GLU A 296 -20.62 4.15 10.28
CA GLU A 296 -21.89 4.87 10.49
C GLU A 296 -21.91 6.22 9.77
N ALA A 297 -20.78 6.90 9.69
CA ALA A 297 -20.61 8.11 8.88
C ALA A 297 -20.46 7.84 7.37
N GLY A 298 -20.35 6.57 6.97
CA GLY A 298 -20.15 6.16 5.58
C GLY A 298 -18.69 6.13 5.14
N ALA A 299 -17.74 6.20 6.07
CA ALA A 299 -16.32 6.04 5.78
C ALA A 299 -15.88 4.57 5.92
N VAL A 300 -14.73 4.22 5.34
CA VAL A 300 -14.13 2.90 5.42
C VAL A 300 -12.76 2.97 6.13
N ILE A 301 -12.40 1.91 6.82
CA ILE A 301 -11.15 1.84 7.57
C ILE A 301 -10.30 0.67 7.08
N THR A 302 -9.03 0.90 6.83
CA THR A 302 -8.02 -0.12 6.58
C THR A 302 -7.11 -0.25 7.79
N VAL A 303 -6.82 -1.47 8.21
CA VAL A 303 -5.99 -1.78 9.37
C VAL A 303 -4.67 -2.38 8.88
N ASP A 304 -3.55 -1.68 9.12
CA ASP A 304 -2.21 -2.24 8.91
C ASP A 304 -1.87 -3.22 10.01
N ILE A 305 -1.41 -4.40 9.62
CA ILE A 305 -0.99 -5.48 10.50
C ILE A 305 0.32 -6.10 10.05
N PHE A 306 0.97 -6.79 10.96
CA PHE A 306 2.18 -7.56 10.67
C PHE A 306 1.89 -8.72 9.72
N VAL A 307 2.81 -8.93 8.78
CA VAL A 307 2.90 -10.13 7.94
C VAL A 307 4.35 -10.62 7.90
N ASP A 308 4.56 -11.91 8.09
CA ASP A 308 5.87 -12.52 7.94
C ASP A 308 6.23 -12.80 6.46
N GLN A 309 7.44 -13.32 6.24
CA GLN A 309 7.93 -13.65 4.89
C GLN A 309 7.14 -14.76 4.18
N HIS A 310 6.30 -15.51 4.88
CA HIS A 310 5.47 -16.61 4.36
C HIS A 310 3.98 -16.23 4.21
N GLY A 311 3.63 -14.98 4.51
CA GLY A 311 2.24 -14.51 4.47
C GLY A 311 1.43 -14.82 5.73
N ASN A 312 2.09 -15.18 6.86
CA ASN A 312 1.39 -15.39 8.11
C ASN A 312 1.24 -14.09 8.90
N PHE A 313 0.11 -13.93 9.55
CA PHE A 313 -0.16 -12.81 10.45
C PHE A 313 0.27 -13.11 11.88
N ASP A 314 0.47 -12.06 12.68
CA ASP A 314 0.67 -12.20 14.12
C ASP A 314 -0.59 -12.82 14.76
N PRO A 315 -0.44 -13.93 15.52
CA PRO A 315 -1.57 -14.60 16.17
C PRO A 315 -2.37 -13.69 17.12
N GLU A 316 -1.73 -12.79 17.83
CA GLU A 316 -2.40 -11.85 18.74
C GLU A 316 -3.28 -10.88 17.93
N GLN A 317 -2.75 -10.37 16.82
CA GLN A 317 -3.53 -9.51 15.90
C GLN A 317 -4.70 -10.27 15.28
N VAL A 318 -4.52 -11.53 14.85
CA VAL A 318 -5.61 -12.34 14.30
C VAL A 318 -6.74 -12.51 15.30
N GLU A 319 -6.45 -12.80 16.57
CA GLU A 319 -7.49 -12.94 17.60
C GLU A 319 -8.22 -11.62 17.87
N ALA A 320 -7.51 -10.51 17.91
CA ALA A 320 -8.13 -9.19 18.03
C ALA A 320 -9.04 -8.87 16.82
N LEU A 321 -8.55 -9.15 15.60
CA LEU A 321 -9.26 -8.86 14.36
C LEU A 321 -10.51 -9.73 14.17
N LYS A 322 -10.53 -10.99 14.62
CA LYS A 322 -11.74 -11.82 14.64
C LYS A 322 -12.84 -11.21 15.50
N TYR A 323 -12.47 -10.69 16.67
CA TYR A 323 -13.41 -9.96 17.52
C TYR A 323 -13.93 -8.68 16.85
N ILE A 324 -13.01 -7.90 16.23
CA ILE A 324 -13.34 -6.67 15.53
C ILE A 324 -14.29 -6.95 14.37
N GLY A 325 -13.99 -7.94 13.53
CA GLY A 325 -14.80 -8.29 12.37
C GLY A 325 -16.21 -8.74 12.75
N ALA A 326 -16.36 -9.54 13.81
CA ALA A 326 -17.68 -9.92 14.32
C ALA A 326 -18.50 -8.69 14.74
N ARG A 327 -17.89 -7.69 15.38
CA ARG A 327 -18.57 -6.48 15.85
C ARG A 327 -18.87 -5.46 14.74
N VAL A 328 -18.01 -5.37 13.73
CA VAL A 328 -18.22 -4.49 12.55
C VAL A 328 -19.26 -5.09 11.60
N GLY A 329 -19.41 -6.42 11.60
CA GLY A 329 -20.41 -7.13 10.80
C GLY A 329 -21.85 -6.99 11.30
N GLU A 330 -22.03 -6.77 12.62
CA GLU A 330 -23.33 -6.50 13.25
C GLU A 330 -23.91 -5.15 12.76
#